data_e9153b349264ee3309ea29423964ba7d
#
_entry.id   e9153b349264ee3309ea29423964ba7d
#
_cell.length_a   1.000
_cell.length_b   1.000
_cell.length_c   1.000
_cell.angle_alpha   90.00
_cell.angle_beta   90.00
_cell.angle_gamma   90.00
#
_symmetry.space_group_name_H-M   'P 1'
#
loop_
_entity.id
_entity.type
_entity.pdbx_description
1 polymer ?
#
loop_
_entity_poly.entity_id
_entity_poly.type
_entity_poly.pdbx_seq_one_letter_code
_entity_poly.pdbx_strand_id
1 'polypeptide(L)'
;MSAASNFDPAELARFQALADRWWDPQSEFRPLHEINPLRLDWIDKLAALNGRKVLDVGCGGGILAESMAHRGADVLGIDLADKPLKVATLHARSSAASVTYQAISAEDLAADNEAKFDVVTCMEMLEHVPSPTAVIEACARMAKPGGWVFFSTINRTPWAWLIAIFGAEQVLRILPRGTHDYHKLIRPDELKSAAASAGLVLRDQRGLGYNLFTRNFRLHRSLRVGYLLAMQKKD
;
A
#
# COMPACT_ATOMS: atom_id res chain seq x y z
N MET A 1 -18.81 15.67 -17.59
CA MET A 1 -18.34 14.38 -18.09
C MET A 1 -17.83 13.63 -16.85
N SER A 2 -18.50 12.54 -16.43
CA SER A 2 -18.01 11.72 -15.33
C SER A 2 -16.64 11.18 -15.69
N ALA A 3 -15.62 11.50 -14.90
CA ALA A 3 -14.30 10.93 -15.07
C ALA A 3 -14.45 9.39 -14.96
N ALA A 4 -13.86 8.66 -15.92
CA ALA A 4 -13.86 7.22 -15.85
C ALA A 4 -13.23 6.82 -14.51
N SER A 5 -13.95 5.99 -13.74
CA SER A 5 -13.50 5.55 -12.42
C SER A 5 -12.17 4.80 -12.52
N ASN A 6 -11.18 5.20 -11.73
CA ASN A 6 -9.83 4.64 -11.76
C ASN A 6 -9.74 3.34 -10.96
N PHE A 7 -10.53 2.33 -11.31
CA PHE A 7 -10.45 0.98 -10.75
C PHE A 7 -10.69 -0.10 -11.80
N ASP A 8 -10.12 -1.27 -11.57
CA ASP A 8 -10.36 -2.48 -12.36
C ASP A 8 -11.47 -3.31 -11.68
N PRO A 9 -12.65 -3.49 -12.31
CA PRO A 9 -13.75 -4.23 -11.71
C PRO A 9 -13.40 -5.69 -11.38
N ALA A 10 -12.50 -6.31 -12.13
CA ALA A 10 -12.08 -7.70 -11.89
C ALA A 10 -11.18 -7.79 -10.64
N GLU A 11 -10.26 -6.85 -10.46
CA GLU A 11 -9.45 -6.74 -9.24
C GLU A 11 -10.32 -6.48 -8.02
N LEU A 12 -11.27 -5.53 -8.12
CA LEU A 12 -12.20 -5.23 -7.03
C LEU A 12 -13.01 -6.47 -6.64
N ALA A 13 -13.59 -7.19 -7.60
CA ALA A 13 -14.35 -8.41 -7.36
C ALA A 13 -13.50 -9.50 -6.68
N ARG A 14 -12.23 -9.61 -7.07
CA ARG A 14 -11.28 -10.55 -6.47
C ARG A 14 -11.01 -10.24 -5.00
N PHE A 15 -10.69 -8.99 -4.64
CA PHE A 15 -10.50 -8.60 -3.24
C PHE A 15 -11.77 -8.77 -2.42
N GLN A 16 -12.94 -8.49 -2.98
CA GLN A 16 -14.23 -8.77 -2.37
C GLN A 16 -14.42 -10.25 -2.03
N ALA A 17 -14.01 -11.14 -2.93
CA ALA A 17 -14.17 -12.60 -2.74
C ALA A 17 -13.24 -13.17 -1.65
N LEU A 18 -12.09 -12.54 -1.43
CA LEU A 18 -11.08 -13.00 -0.46
C LEU A 18 -11.18 -12.33 0.91
N ALA A 19 -12.12 -11.41 1.11
CA ALA A 19 -12.19 -10.54 2.28
C ALA A 19 -12.19 -11.28 3.62
N ASP A 20 -12.95 -12.39 3.74
CA ASP A 20 -13.09 -13.15 4.98
C ASP A 20 -11.78 -13.80 5.47
N ARG A 21 -10.79 -13.91 4.57
CA ARG A 21 -9.48 -14.52 4.86
C ARG A 21 -8.38 -13.51 5.13
N TRP A 22 -8.71 -12.20 5.16
CA TRP A 22 -7.70 -11.14 5.24
C TRP A 22 -6.80 -11.24 6.47
N TRP A 23 -7.38 -11.62 7.61
CA TRP A 23 -6.66 -11.75 8.88
C TRP A 23 -6.20 -13.17 9.22
N ASP A 24 -6.42 -14.13 8.31
CA ASP A 24 -5.83 -15.47 8.44
C ASP A 24 -4.36 -15.44 7.98
N PRO A 25 -3.38 -15.61 8.91
CA PRO A 25 -1.96 -15.54 8.59
C PRO A 25 -1.46 -16.73 7.76
N GLN A 26 -2.33 -17.69 7.46
CA GLN A 26 -2.03 -18.82 6.56
C GLN A 26 -2.72 -18.68 5.20
N SER A 27 -3.48 -17.60 4.98
CA SER A 27 -4.16 -17.30 3.73
C SER A 27 -3.22 -16.73 2.66
N GLU A 28 -3.81 -16.32 1.55
CA GLU A 28 -3.16 -15.59 0.46
C GLU A 28 -2.56 -14.26 0.94
N PHE A 29 -3.06 -13.70 2.04
CA PHE A 29 -2.58 -12.45 2.64
C PHE A 29 -1.40 -12.64 3.61
N ARG A 30 -0.93 -13.88 3.82
CA ARG A 30 0.26 -14.17 4.62
C ARG A 30 1.46 -13.27 4.31
N PRO A 31 1.82 -13.00 3.03
CA PRO A 31 2.94 -12.09 2.75
C PRO A 31 2.72 -10.69 3.32
N LEU A 32 1.48 -10.16 3.31
CA LEU A 32 1.17 -8.85 3.89
C LEU A 32 1.38 -8.84 5.40
N HIS A 33 1.03 -9.92 6.11
CA HIS A 33 1.31 -10.06 7.55
C HIS A 33 2.80 -10.12 7.84
N GLU A 34 3.57 -10.87 7.04
CA GLU A 34 5.01 -11.03 7.23
C GLU A 34 5.81 -9.74 6.94
N ILE A 35 5.39 -8.95 5.93
CA ILE A 35 6.06 -7.68 5.59
C ILE A 35 5.62 -6.51 6.48
N ASN A 36 4.46 -6.61 7.12
CA ASN A 36 3.86 -5.49 7.85
C ASN A 36 4.76 -4.93 8.95
N PRO A 37 5.40 -5.72 9.82
CA PRO A 37 6.32 -5.19 10.84
C PRO A 37 7.48 -4.40 10.22
N LEU A 38 8.03 -4.88 9.10
CA LEU A 38 9.16 -4.25 8.42
C LEU A 38 8.81 -2.87 7.85
N ARG A 39 7.66 -2.77 7.18
CA ARG A 39 7.20 -1.50 6.61
C ARG A 39 6.73 -0.53 7.69
N LEU A 40 6.04 -1.01 8.73
CA LEU A 40 5.61 -0.20 9.86
C LEU A 40 6.79 0.44 10.59
N ASP A 41 7.80 -0.36 10.96
CA ASP A 41 8.98 0.13 11.66
C ASP A 41 9.77 1.14 10.82
N TRP A 42 9.83 0.93 9.50
CA TRP A 42 10.49 1.87 8.59
C TRP A 42 9.71 3.18 8.44
N ILE A 43 8.37 3.13 8.32
CA ILE A 43 7.49 4.30 8.28
C ILE A 43 7.60 5.09 9.59
N ASP A 44 7.46 4.40 10.74
CA ASP A 44 7.49 5.04 12.06
C ASP A 44 8.84 5.70 12.36
N LYS A 45 9.94 5.04 11.97
CA LYS A 45 11.29 5.61 12.08
C LYS A 45 11.46 6.94 11.32
N LEU A 46 10.81 7.10 10.17
CA LEU A 46 10.93 8.29 9.32
C LEU A 46 9.91 9.36 9.68
N ALA A 47 8.67 8.98 9.97
CA ALA A 47 7.54 9.89 10.12
C ALA A 47 7.11 10.14 11.57
N ALA A 48 7.58 9.33 12.54
CA ALA A 48 7.20 9.40 13.96
C ALA A 48 5.66 9.42 14.13
N LEU A 49 5.02 8.26 13.96
CA LEU A 49 3.56 8.12 13.80
C LEU A 49 2.72 8.62 14.97
N ASN A 50 3.26 8.62 16.19
CA ASN A 50 2.51 9.01 17.37
C ASN A 50 1.95 10.44 17.26
N GLY A 51 0.63 10.58 17.40
CA GLY A 51 -0.10 11.84 17.30
C GLY A 51 -0.24 12.39 15.87
N ARG A 52 0.17 11.64 14.83
CA ARG A 52 0.04 12.06 13.43
C ARG A 52 -1.33 11.69 12.86
N LYS A 53 -1.84 12.54 11.97
CA LYS A 53 -2.97 12.21 11.10
C LYS A 53 -2.47 11.44 9.90
N VAL A 54 -2.92 10.21 9.77
CA VAL A 54 -2.46 9.25 8.75
C VAL A 54 -3.60 8.88 7.83
N LEU A 55 -3.35 8.84 6.53
CA LEU A 55 -4.23 8.27 5.52
C LEU A 55 -3.58 7.00 4.97
N ASP A 56 -4.31 5.88 4.99
CA ASP A 56 -3.90 4.62 4.35
C ASP A 56 -4.77 4.36 3.11
N VAL A 57 -4.18 4.55 1.92
CA VAL A 57 -4.85 4.43 0.61
C VAL A 57 -4.74 3.00 0.10
N GLY A 58 -5.87 2.38 -0.24
CA GLY A 58 -5.93 0.96 -0.56
C GLY A 58 -5.69 0.10 0.69
N CYS A 59 -6.29 0.46 1.81
CA CYS A 59 -6.03 -0.17 3.10
C CYS A 59 -6.50 -1.64 3.19
N GLY A 60 -7.34 -2.10 2.27
CA GLY A 60 -7.90 -3.45 2.25
C GLY A 60 -8.56 -3.84 3.58
N GLY A 61 -8.14 -4.96 4.16
CA GLY A 61 -8.61 -5.43 5.47
C GLY A 61 -7.94 -4.77 6.69
N GLY A 62 -7.14 -3.70 6.50
CA GLY A 62 -6.70 -2.83 7.59
C GLY A 62 -5.41 -3.23 8.30
N ILE A 63 -4.63 -4.19 7.80
CA ILE A 63 -3.42 -4.70 8.49
C ILE A 63 -2.42 -3.58 8.85
N LEU A 64 -2.11 -2.69 7.90
CA LEU A 64 -1.19 -1.57 8.14
C LEU A 64 -1.87 -0.46 8.93
N ALA A 65 -3.11 -0.11 8.57
CA ALA A 65 -3.89 0.94 9.23
C ALA A 65 -3.99 0.71 10.75
N GLU A 66 -4.39 -0.50 11.18
CA GLU A 66 -4.45 -0.86 12.60
C GLU A 66 -3.08 -0.81 13.28
N SER A 67 -2.04 -1.29 12.59
CA SER A 67 -0.69 -1.27 13.14
C SER A 67 -0.17 0.15 13.34
N MET A 68 -0.52 1.10 12.45
CA MET A 68 -0.19 2.52 12.62
C MET A 68 -1.00 3.16 13.77
N ALA A 69 -2.28 2.79 13.92
CA ALA A 69 -3.09 3.24 15.05
C ALA A 69 -2.53 2.75 16.40
N HIS A 70 -2.06 1.53 16.48
CA HIS A 70 -1.35 1.02 17.66
C HIS A 70 -0.03 1.73 17.97
N ARG A 71 0.56 2.44 16.99
CA ARG A 71 1.70 3.36 17.20
C ARG A 71 1.24 4.78 17.60
N GLY A 72 -0.05 4.98 17.87
CA GLY A 72 -0.61 6.25 18.34
C GLY A 72 -1.00 7.22 17.23
N ALA A 73 -1.12 6.78 15.99
CA ALA A 73 -1.60 7.59 14.89
C ALA A 73 -3.15 7.70 14.89
N ASP A 74 -3.68 8.84 14.42
CA ASP A 74 -5.09 9.02 14.05
C ASP A 74 -5.23 8.60 12.57
N VAL A 75 -5.83 7.41 12.33
CA VAL A 75 -5.77 6.77 11.03
C VAL A 75 -7.14 6.76 10.33
N LEU A 76 -7.16 7.26 9.09
CA LEU A 76 -8.22 7.03 8.11
C LEU A 76 -7.72 6.00 7.08
N GLY A 77 -8.38 4.85 6.98
CA GLY A 77 -8.17 3.87 5.92
C GLY A 77 -9.23 4.01 4.83
N ILE A 78 -8.81 4.03 3.57
CA ILE A 78 -9.74 4.06 2.44
C ILE A 78 -9.48 2.91 1.47
N ASP A 79 -10.57 2.39 0.92
CA ASP A 79 -10.55 1.36 -0.13
C ASP A 79 -11.86 1.44 -0.93
N LEU A 80 -11.89 0.87 -2.13
CA LEU A 80 -13.13 0.75 -2.92
C LEU A 80 -13.87 -0.57 -2.64
N ALA A 81 -13.21 -1.53 -2.01
CA ALA A 81 -13.77 -2.84 -1.72
C ALA A 81 -14.53 -2.85 -0.38
N ASP A 82 -15.85 -2.84 -0.41
CA ASP A 82 -16.69 -2.78 0.78
C ASP A 82 -16.50 -3.94 1.76
N LYS A 83 -16.30 -5.19 1.26
CA LYS A 83 -16.16 -6.35 2.15
C LYS A 83 -14.86 -6.32 2.94
N PRO A 84 -13.66 -6.07 2.34
CA PRO A 84 -12.45 -5.84 3.10
C PRO A 84 -12.59 -4.77 4.17
N LEU A 85 -13.24 -3.63 3.87
CA LEU A 85 -13.48 -2.56 4.85
C LEU A 85 -14.38 -2.99 6.01
N LYS A 86 -15.38 -3.84 5.75
CA LYS A 86 -16.22 -4.43 6.82
C LYS A 86 -15.37 -5.33 7.72
N VAL A 87 -14.52 -6.17 7.14
CA VAL A 87 -13.59 -7.03 7.88
C VAL A 87 -12.62 -6.17 8.69
N ALA A 88 -12.01 -5.14 8.10
CA ALA A 88 -11.16 -4.18 8.79
C ALA A 88 -11.86 -3.53 9.98
N THR A 89 -13.10 -3.06 9.79
CA THR A 89 -13.89 -2.43 10.86
C THR A 89 -14.18 -3.39 12.03
N LEU A 90 -14.50 -4.64 11.72
CA LEU A 90 -14.78 -5.65 12.75
C LEU A 90 -13.49 -6.03 13.50
N HIS A 91 -12.39 -6.19 12.78
CA HIS A 91 -11.10 -6.53 13.40
C HIS A 91 -10.58 -5.38 14.27
N ALA A 92 -10.62 -4.13 13.80
CA ALA A 92 -10.22 -2.97 14.57
C ALA A 92 -10.99 -2.84 15.89
N ARG A 93 -12.29 -3.14 15.89
CA ARG A 93 -13.09 -3.18 17.13
C ARG A 93 -12.62 -4.27 18.08
N SER A 94 -12.26 -5.45 17.58
CA SER A 94 -11.80 -6.57 18.41
C SER A 94 -10.38 -6.36 18.96
N SER A 95 -9.53 -5.66 18.22
CA SER A 95 -8.15 -5.32 18.61
C SER A 95 -8.03 -4.01 19.38
N ALA A 96 -9.17 -3.30 19.61
CA ALA A 96 -9.22 -1.98 20.21
C ALA A 96 -8.37 -0.91 19.46
N ALA A 97 -8.18 -1.09 18.15
CA ALA A 97 -7.51 -0.10 17.30
C ALA A 97 -8.49 1.02 16.93
N SER A 98 -8.08 2.28 17.12
CA SER A 98 -8.87 3.45 16.75
C SER A 98 -8.58 3.82 15.30
N VAL A 99 -9.30 3.20 14.36
CA VAL A 99 -9.20 3.46 12.92
C VAL A 99 -10.58 3.79 12.37
N THR A 100 -10.67 4.83 11.54
CA THR A 100 -11.86 5.10 10.72
C THR A 100 -11.66 4.51 9.34
N TYR A 101 -12.67 3.83 8.79
CA TYR A 101 -12.63 3.28 7.44
C TYR A 101 -13.72 3.89 6.57
N GLN A 102 -13.38 4.18 5.30
CA GLN A 102 -14.31 4.78 4.34
C GLN A 102 -14.18 4.14 2.95
N ALA A 103 -15.32 3.81 2.34
CA ALA A 103 -15.40 3.34 0.95
C ALA A 103 -15.38 4.55 0.00
N ILE A 104 -14.20 4.91 -0.49
CA ILE A 104 -13.99 6.06 -1.38
C ILE A 104 -12.68 5.90 -2.15
N SER A 105 -12.60 6.45 -3.38
CA SER A 105 -11.34 6.52 -4.11
C SER A 105 -10.40 7.57 -3.55
N ALA A 106 -9.10 7.45 -3.82
CA ALA A 106 -8.11 8.45 -3.43
C ALA A 106 -8.39 9.79 -4.11
N GLU A 107 -8.80 9.76 -5.38
CA GLU A 107 -9.08 10.93 -6.20
C GLU A 107 -10.30 11.70 -5.66
N ASP A 108 -11.39 10.99 -5.31
CA ASP A 108 -12.59 11.62 -4.76
C ASP A 108 -12.32 12.18 -3.36
N LEU A 109 -11.60 11.44 -2.50
CA LEU A 109 -11.23 11.95 -1.18
C LEU A 109 -10.36 13.21 -1.29
N ALA A 110 -9.43 13.25 -2.25
CA ALA A 110 -8.53 14.38 -2.46
C ALA A 110 -9.24 15.68 -2.87
N ALA A 111 -10.48 15.60 -3.39
CA ALA A 111 -11.26 16.78 -3.79
C ALA A 111 -11.50 17.73 -2.59
N ASP A 112 -11.78 17.16 -1.40
CA ASP A 112 -12.15 17.92 -0.21
C ASP A 112 -11.11 17.83 0.94
N ASN A 113 -9.99 17.13 0.70
CA ASN A 113 -9.00 16.82 1.74
C ASN A 113 -7.56 17.25 1.37
N GLU A 114 -7.40 18.38 0.71
CA GLU A 114 -6.08 18.93 0.39
C GLU A 114 -5.30 19.28 1.66
N ALA A 115 -4.01 18.84 1.70
CA ALA A 115 -3.06 19.15 2.76
C ALA A 115 -3.56 18.83 4.19
N LYS A 116 -4.29 17.72 4.37
CA LYS A 116 -4.88 17.34 5.67
C LYS A 116 -4.08 16.33 6.46
N PHE A 117 -3.24 15.52 5.82
CA PHE A 117 -2.56 14.39 6.45
C PHE A 117 -1.07 14.66 6.63
N ASP A 118 -0.55 14.30 7.81
CA ASP A 118 0.89 14.35 8.10
C ASP A 118 1.64 13.24 7.39
N VAL A 119 0.96 12.09 7.22
CA VAL A 119 1.47 10.88 6.57
C VAL A 119 0.40 10.29 5.65
N VAL A 120 0.78 9.92 4.44
CA VAL A 120 -0.05 9.16 3.50
C VAL A 120 0.70 7.88 3.15
N THR A 121 0.04 6.74 3.27
CA THR A 121 0.55 5.44 2.81
C THR A 121 -0.29 4.92 1.65
N CYS A 122 0.37 4.34 0.63
CA CYS A 122 -0.25 3.65 -0.49
C CYS A 122 0.65 2.45 -0.83
N MET A 123 0.34 1.32 -0.19
CA MET A 123 1.21 0.15 -0.15
C MET A 123 0.59 -1.04 -0.88
N GLU A 124 1.31 -1.60 -1.87
CA GLU A 124 0.87 -2.75 -2.68
C GLU A 124 -0.52 -2.50 -3.33
N MET A 125 -0.73 -1.30 -3.88
CA MET A 125 -2.02 -0.89 -4.45
C MET A 125 -1.89 -0.37 -5.89
N LEU A 126 -0.79 0.30 -6.22
CA LEU A 126 -0.62 1.01 -7.48
C LEU A 126 -0.66 0.10 -8.72
N GLU A 127 -0.24 -1.16 -8.59
CA GLU A 127 -0.30 -2.19 -9.64
C GLU A 127 -1.71 -2.69 -9.95
N HIS A 128 -2.69 -2.36 -9.11
CA HIS A 128 -4.09 -2.81 -9.25
C HIS A 128 -5.02 -1.77 -9.86
N VAL A 129 -4.51 -0.57 -10.19
CA VAL A 129 -5.32 0.52 -10.76
C VAL A 129 -4.95 0.82 -12.21
N PRO A 130 -5.91 1.26 -13.05
CA PRO A 130 -5.64 1.65 -14.42
C PRO A 130 -4.68 2.84 -14.57
N SER A 131 -4.74 3.82 -13.66
CA SER A 131 -3.89 5.01 -13.66
C SER A 131 -3.19 5.20 -12.31
N PRO A 132 -2.01 4.59 -12.09
CA PRO A 132 -1.22 4.81 -10.88
C PRO A 132 -0.87 6.29 -10.66
N THR A 133 -0.64 7.05 -11.73
CA THR A 133 -0.29 8.47 -11.66
C THR A 133 -1.40 9.29 -10.99
N ALA A 134 -2.67 9.03 -11.30
CA ALA A 134 -3.79 9.75 -10.67
C ALA A 134 -3.83 9.51 -9.14
N VAL A 135 -3.58 8.27 -8.70
CA VAL A 135 -3.48 7.94 -7.27
C VAL A 135 -2.29 8.64 -6.60
N ILE A 136 -1.13 8.65 -7.26
CA ILE A 136 0.08 9.33 -6.75
C ILE A 136 -0.18 10.84 -6.57
N GLU A 137 -0.82 11.48 -7.54
CA GLU A 137 -1.21 12.89 -7.49
C GLU A 137 -2.22 13.15 -6.35
N ALA A 138 -3.22 12.29 -6.17
CA ALA A 138 -4.17 12.36 -5.08
C ALA A 138 -3.48 12.24 -3.71
N CYS A 139 -2.58 11.26 -3.54
CA CYS A 139 -1.78 11.11 -2.32
C CYS A 139 -0.95 12.37 -2.02
N ALA A 140 -0.29 12.93 -3.05
CA ALA A 140 0.51 14.13 -2.91
C ALA A 140 -0.31 15.36 -2.53
N ARG A 141 -1.53 15.51 -3.11
CA ARG A 141 -2.44 16.61 -2.77
C ARG A 141 -2.89 16.54 -1.31
N MET A 142 -3.22 15.35 -0.82
CA MET A 142 -3.72 15.14 0.54
C MET A 142 -2.65 15.28 1.63
N ALA A 143 -1.38 15.05 1.29
CA ALA A 143 -0.27 15.27 2.21
C ALA A 143 -0.07 16.77 2.50
N LYS A 144 0.21 17.13 3.75
CA LYS A 144 0.61 18.50 4.15
C LYS A 144 1.95 18.88 3.52
N PRO A 145 2.25 20.19 3.35
CA PRO A 145 3.62 20.65 3.12
C PRO A 145 4.56 20.04 4.17
N GLY A 146 5.72 19.53 3.77
CA GLY A 146 6.63 18.77 4.63
C GLY A 146 6.14 17.38 5.06
N GLY A 147 4.91 16.99 4.73
CA GLY A 147 4.32 15.69 5.08
C GLY A 147 4.94 14.53 4.29
N TRP A 148 4.80 13.33 4.82
CA TRP A 148 5.34 12.11 4.24
C TRP A 148 4.33 11.39 3.36
N VAL A 149 4.82 10.82 2.25
CA VAL A 149 4.06 9.91 1.39
C VAL A 149 4.89 8.65 1.15
N PHE A 150 4.34 7.50 1.51
CA PHE A 150 5.00 6.21 1.36
C PHE A 150 4.31 5.38 0.28
N PHE A 151 5.11 4.84 -0.63
CA PHE A 151 4.64 3.92 -1.66
C PHE A 151 5.37 2.59 -1.57
N SER A 152 4.69 1.49 -1.88
CA SER A 152 5.33 0.21 -2.20
C SER A 152 4.64 -0.48 -3.35
N THR A 153 5.41 -1.24 -4.12
CA THR A 153 4.91 -2.07 -5.21
C THR A 153 6.01 -3.03 -5.68
N ILE A 154 5.70 -3.89 -6.64
CA ILE A 154 6.62 -4.83 -7.28
C ILE A 154 7.26 -4.19 -8.51
N ASN A 155 8.59 -4.34 -8.63
CA ASN A 155 9.34 -3.81 -9.76
C ASN A 155 9.09 -4.62 -11.05
N ARG A 156 8.98 -3.95 -12.19
CA ARG A 156 8.88 -4.58 -13.51
C ARG A 156 10.26 -5.05 -14.00
N THR A 157 10.74 -6.16 -13.42
CA THR A 157 11.99 -6.82 -13.82
C THR A 157 11.77 -8.32 -14.03
N PRO A 158 12.62 -8.98 -14.88
CA PRO A 158 12.55 -10.45 -15.02
C PRO A 158 12.75 -11.18 -13.68
N TRP A 159 13.54 -10.62 -12.76
CA TRP A 159 13.74 -11.17 -11.42
C TRP A 159 12.49 -11.06 -10.54
N ALA A 160 11.78 -9.94 -10.60
CA ALA A 160 10.51 -9.78 -9.90
C ALA A 160 9.48 -10.78 -10.42
N TRP A 161 9.41 -10.96 -11.73
CA TRP A 161 8.54 -11.96 -12.36
C TRP A 161 8.89 -13.38 -11.90
N LEU A 162 10.18 -13.74 -11.92
CA LEU A 162 10.64 -15.08 -11.56
C LEU A 162 10.41 -15.38 -10.07
N ILE A 163 10.68 -14.45 -9.18
CA ILE A 163 10.68 -14.67 -7.72
C ILE A 163 9.31 -14.35 -7.11
N ALA A 164 8.75 -13.17 -7.40
CA ALA A 164 7.51 -12.74 -6.77
C ALA A 164 6.27 -13.38 -7.42
N ILE A 165 6.25 -13.50 -8.74
CA ILE A 165 5.09 -14.01 -9.47
C ILE A 165 5.22 -15.52 -9.65
N PHE A 166 6.25 -15.99 -10.33
CA PHE A 166 6.38 -17.43 -10.62
C PHE A 166 6.67 -18.24 -9.35
N GLY A 167 7.58 -17.77 -8.49
CA GLY A 167 7.92 -18.45 -7.23
C GLY A 167 6.74 -18.52 -6.27
N ALA A 168 6.08 -17.38 -6.03
CA ALA A 168 4.96 -17.33 -5.09
C ALA A 168 3.68 -17.98 -5.62
N GLU A 169 3.36 -17.80 -6.90
CA GLU A 169 2.11 -18.32 -7.48
C GLU A 169 2.22 -19.78 -7.94
N GLN A 170 3.34 -20.17 -8.57
CA GLN A 170 3.47 -21.47 -9.23
C GLN A 170 4.18 -22.51 -8.36
N VAL A 171 5.25 -22.12 -7.65
CA VAL A 171 6.09 -23.07 -6.91
C VAL A 171 5.66 -23.19 -5.47
N LEU A 172 5.55 -22.06 -4.76
CA LEU A 172 5.21 -22.05 -3.33
C LEU A 172 3.70 -22.05 -3.08
N ARG A 173 2.89 -21.76 -4.11
CA ARG A 173 1.42 -21.66 -4.03
C ARG A 173 0.93 -20.76 -2.88
N ILE A 174 1.71 -19.73 -2.55
CA ILE A 174 1.40 -18.76 -1.51
C ILE A 174 0.35 -17.77 -2.01
N LEU A 175 0.36 -17.47 -3.33
CA LEU A 175 -0.59 -16.58 -3.98
C LEU A 175 -1.38 -17.32 -5.07
N PRO A 176 -2.66 -16.98 -5.31
CA PRO A 176 -3.43 -17.48 -6.45
C PRO A 176 -2.76 -17.17 -7.78
N ARG A 177 -2.92 -18.04 -8.78
CA ARG A 177 -2.40 -17.81 -10.13
C ARG A 177 -3.03 -16.57 -10.76
N GLY A 178 -2.22 -15.74 -11.43
CA GLY A 178 -2.68 -14.52 -12.08
C GLY A 178 -2.87 -13.34 -11.13
N THR A 179 -2.28 -13.40 -9.92
CA THR A 179 -2.35 -12.30 -8.94
C THR A 179 -1.70 -11.02 -9.48
N HIS A 180 -0.66 -11.13 -10.30
CA HIS A 180 0.06 -9.98 -10.83
C HIS A 180 0.23 -10.09 -12.34
N ASP A 181 -0.19 -9.06 -13.06
CA ASP A 181 0.12 -8.85 -14.47
C ASP A 181 1.47 -8.12 -14.58
N TYR A 182 2.45 -8.73 -15.26
CA TYR A 182 3.77 -8.13 -15.47
C TYR A 182 3.72 -6.71 -16.04
N HIS A 183 2.75 -6.44 -16.92
CA HIS A 183 2.60 -5.14 -17.56
C HIS A 183 2.08 -4.04 -16.63
N LYS A 184 1.40 -4.42 -15.54
CA LYS A 184 0.92 -3.52 -14.50
C LYS A 184 1.99 -3.18 -13.45
N LEU A 185 3.12 -3.92 -13.43
CA LEU A 185 4.22 -3.65 -12.50
C LEU A 185 4.90 -2.33 -12.83
N ILE A 186 5.40 -1.62 -11.82
CA ILE A 186 5.91 -0.25 -11.95
C ILE A 186 7.41 -0.23 -11.66
N ARG A 187 8.21 0.37 -12.56
CA ARG A 187 9.64 0.54 -12.30
C ARG A 187 9.88 1.65 -11.28
N PRO A 188 10.91 1.53 -10.42
CA PRO A 188 11.23 2.56 -9.44
C PRO A 188 11.39 3.96 -10.04
N ASP A 189 11.96 4.08 -11.23
CA ASP A 189 12.17 5.38 -11.85
C ASP A 189 10.88 5.98 -12.44
N GLU A 190 9.95 5.14 -12.88
CA GLU A 190 8.60 5.57 -13.31
C GLU A 190 7.84 6.15 -12.11
N LEU A 191 7.82 5.42 -10.97
CA LEU A 191 7.17 5.89 -9.74
C LEU A 191 7.80 7.17 -9.20
N LYS A 192 9.15 7.25 -9.16
CA LYS A 192 9.87 8.46 -8.73
C LYS A 192 9.54 9.65 -9.62
N SER A 193 9.50 9.45 -10.95
CA SER A 193 9.17 10.51 -11.91
C SER A 193 7.74 11.02 -11.71
N ALA A 194 6.75 10.13 -11.58
CA ALA A 194 5.37 10.51 -11.31
C ALA A 194 5.23 11.26 -9.98
N ALA A 195 5.88 10.75 -8.91
CA ALA A 195 5.88 11.40 -7.61
C ALA A 195 6.56 12.79 -7.64
N ALA A 196 7.68 12.93 -8.37
CA ALA A 196 8.36 14.21 -8.53
C ALA A 196 7.48 15.23 -9.29
N SER A 197 6.76 14.80 -10.32
CA SER A 197 5.80 15.63 -11.05
C SER A 197 4.64 16.08 -10.15
N ALA A 198 4.26 15.28 -9.15
CA ALA A 198 3.26 15.64 -8.15
C ALA A 198 3.82 16.47 -6.98
N GLY A 199 5.06 16.96 -7.06
CA GLY A 199 5.67 17.83 -6.05
C GLY A 199 6.28 17.08 -4.85
N LEU A 200 6.51 15.77 -4.97
CA LEU A 200 7.14 14.95 -3.94
C LEU A 200 8.66 14.81 -4.18
N VAL A 201 9.42 14.77 -3.10
CA VAL A 201 10.88 14.58 -3.11
C VAL A 201 11.24 13.26 -2.45
N LEU A 202 12.05 12.44 -3.11
CA LEU A 202 12.56 11.20 -2.53
C LEU A 202 13.48 11.48 -1.34
N ARG A 203 13.20 10.83 -0.19
CA ARG A 203 14.02 10.92 1.03
C ARG A 203 14.70 9.61 1.38
N ASP A 204 14.02 8.49 1.21
CA ASP A 204 14.59 7.16 1.42
C ASP A 204 13.94 6.13 0.48
N GLN A 205 14.65 5.03 0.26
CA GLN A 205 14.15 3.91 -0.53
C GLN A 205 14.70 2.59 0.01
N ARG A 206 13.87 1.55 0.00
CA ARG A 206 14.24 0.20 0.41
C ARG A 206 13.74 -0.81 -0.61
N GLY A 207 14.54 -1.83 -0.85
CA GLY A 207 14.07 -3.03 -1.51
C GLY A 207 13.41 -3.96 -0.50
N LEU A 208 12.41 -4.68 -0.95
CA LEU A 208 11.76 -5.76 -0.22
C LEU A 208 12.13 -7.08 -0.90
N GLY A 209 12.65 -8.03 -0.15
CA GLY A 209 13.03 -9.33 -0.68
C GLY A 209 12.76 -10.44 0.32
N TYR A 210 12.50 -11.64 -0.21
CA TYR A 210 12.32 -12.86 0.55
C TYR A 210 13.60 -13.69 0.55
N ASN A 211 14.06 -14.09 1.72
CA ASN A 211 15.20 -14.98 1.86
C ASN A 211 14.70 -16.44 1.96
N LEU A 212 15.01 -17.24 0.95
CA LEU A 212 14.58 -18.64 0.86
C LEU A 212 15.17 -19.54 1.95
N PHE A 213 16.36 -19.22 2.46
CA PHE A 213 17.02 -20.00 3.53
C PHE A 213 16.40 -19.74 4.89
N THR A 214 16.18 -18.47 5.24
CA THR A 214 15.59 -18.09 6.52
C THR A 214 14.06 -18.03 6.49
N ARG A 215 13.47 -18.13 5.30
CA ARG A 215 12.02 -18.02 5.02
C ARG A 215 11.39 -16.74 5.59
N ASN A 216 12.14 -15.64 5.55
CA ASN A 216 11.71 -14.35 6.08
C ASN A 216 11.86 -13.24 5.04
N PHE A 217 10.96 -12.26 5.07
CA PHE A 217 11.12 -11.01 4.35
C PHE A 217 12.15 -10.12 5.06
N ARG A 218 12.81 -9.25 4.29
CA ARG A 218 13.73 -8.24 4.81
C ARG A 218 13.77 -7.01 3.91
N LEU A 219 14.05 -5.86 4.50
CA LEU A 219 14.38 -4.65 3.77
C LEU A 219 15.89 -4.64 3.45
N HIS A 220 16.23 -4.19 2.24
CA HIS A 220 17.61 -4.10 1.75
C HIS A 220 17.78 -2.92 0.76
N ARG A 221 18.97 -2.75 0.19
CA ARG A 221 19.25 -1.62 -0.72
C ARG A 221 18.83 -1.88 -2.17
N SER A 222 18.74 -3.13 -2.61
CA SER A 222 18.44 -3.47 -4.00
C SER A 222 16.93 -3.38 -4.27
N LEU A 223 16.52 -2.65 -5.28
CA LEU A 223 15.11 -2.47 -5.68
C LEU A 223 14.64 -3.46 -6.75
N ARG A 224 15.34 -4.60 -6.92
CA ARG A 224 15.13 -5.50 -8.07
C ARG A 224 13.82 -6.29 -8.06
N VAL A 225 13.21 -6.52 -6.89
CA VAL A 225 11.98 -7.31 -6.73
C VAL A 225 10.87 -6.39 -6.24
N GLY A 226 10.56 -6.41 -4.94
CA GLY A 226 9.68 -5.42 -4.32
C GLY A 226 10.48 -4.20 -3.87
N TYR A 227 9.81 -3.04 -3.77
CA TYR A 227 10.47 -1.84 -3.27
C TYR A 227 9.49 -0.89 -2.56
N LEU A 228 10.06 -0.08 -1.67
CA LEU A 228 9.38 0.95 -0.91
C LEU A 228 10.07 2.29 -1.19
N LEU A 229 9.29 3.36 -1.36
CA LEU A 229 9.77 4.74 -1.49
C LEU A 229 9.17 5.59 -0.37
N ALA A 230 10.00 6.36 0.32
CA ALA A 230 9.60 7.42 1.23
C ALA A 230 9.80 8.76 0.54
N MET A 231 8.72 9.43 0.30
CA MET A 231 8.66 10.73 -0.35
C MET A 231 8.24 11.78 0.66
N GLN A 232 8.62 13.03 0.45
CA GLN A 232 8.17 14.16 1.25
C GLN A 232 7.61 15.25 0.34
N LYS A 233 6.45 15.80 0.69
CA LYS A 233 5.88 16.92 -0.05
C LYS A 233 6.74 18.16 0.16
N LYS A 234 7.02 18.90 -0.93
CA LYS A 234 7.70 20.21 -0.84
C LYS A 234 6.85 21.17 -0.03
N ASP A 235 7.52 22.08 0.64
CA ASP A 235 6.90 23.21 1.35
C ASP A 235 6.18 24.16 0.38
#